data_8142f06274a0830c438015ffb110581d
#
_entry.id   8142f06274a0830c438015ffb110581d
#
_cell.length_a   1.000
_cell.length_b   1.000
_cell.length_c   1.000
_cell.angle_alpha   90.00
_cell.angle_beta   90.00
_cell.angle_gamma   90.00
#
_symmetry.space_group_name_H-M   'P 1'
#
loop_
_entity.id
_entity.type
_entity.pdbx_description
1 polymer ?
#
loop_
_entity_poly.entity_id
_entity_poly.type
_entity_poly.pdbx_seq_one_letter_code
_entity_poly.pdbx_strand_id
1 'polypeptide(L)'
;MFRRVFLILLCFAMALLVCAPVPSMAANPPDYERAKAQLARLHSGRHSAAEWQSCADAFLRVHDRNPKWRLRSAALYRNAVALEGRARVSRSTTDARRAATAYEQMVRRYPSSVLADDALFRAALVHNELLRQPAKARTHLERIGRSYPKSDHVRPAETYLKKISQVKAGKKAPASKSAKAVPPKKESRKDAKSKAKPEPKKAVSSKQAAKASPKKEVAPARAPAPKGKPIAQNLAAQLGLAVRTVVIDAGHGGHDPGAMHHGVVEKDVNLDVAKRLGEILKKRGYTVKYTRDRNKWLPLGERVRLGKKMQGDLFVSIHVNACENTKASGFETYILDFARTSSASRLATIENANSSRLGDMDKVVSEILRGARTAESRRLADQIQASTLSHLKKQGYKVQDGGVKGAPFFVLVGSTMPSVLVEIGYCSNKFEASRLKNPKYLQQVAQGIANGIHGYARGLVLR
;
A
#
# COMPACT_ATOMS: atom_id res chain seq x y z
N MET A 1 10.44 -17.90 66.62
CA MET A 1 11.60 -17.53 65.75
C MET A 1 11.49 -18.16 64.37
N PHE A 2 11.09 -19.40 64.23
CA PHE A 2 10.99 -20.13 62.93
C PHE A 2 10.01 -19.56 61.90
N ARG A 3 8.89 -18.98 62.31
CA ARG A 3 7.87 -18.43 61.36
C ARG A 3 8.33 -17.13 60.63
N ARG A 4 9.19 -16.33 61.25
CA ARG A 4 9.69 -15.11 60.61
C ARG A 4 10.80 -15.38 59.57
N VAL A 5 11.61 -16.42 59.79
CA VAL A 5 12.67 -16.83 58.85
C VAL A 5 12.09 -17.46 57.60
N PHE A 6 10.97 -18.23 57.74
CA PHE A 6 10.28 -18.83 56.59
C PHE A 6 9.61 -17.80 55.70
N LEU A 7 9.04 -16.72 56.28
CA LEU A 7 8.44 -15.63 55.52
C LEU A 7 9.48 -14.80 54.72
N ILE A 8 10.65 -14.59 55.29
CA ILE A 8 11.76 -13.85 54.64
C ILE A 8 12.33 -14.69 53.49
N LEU A 9 12.48 -15.99 53.66
CA LEU A 9 12.92 -16.90 52.59
C LEU A 9 11.90 -17.01 51.45
N LEU A 10 10.60 -16.98 51.75
CA LEU A 10 9.54 -16.97 50.73
C LEU A 10 9.49 -15.66 49.93
N CYS A 11 9.71 -14.52 50.60
CA CYS A 11 9.84 -13.20 49.92
C CYS A 11 11.11 -13.09 49.06
N PHE A 12 12.22 -13.69 49.45
CA PHE A 12 13.41 -13.74 48.64
C PHE A 12 13.28 -14.68 47.43
N ALA A 13 12.57 -15.81 47.58
CA ALA A 13 12.29 -16.71 46.45
C ALA A 13 11.30 -16.07 45.44
N MET A 14 10.29 -15.30 45.91
CA MET A 14 9.43 -14.54 45.00
C MET A 14 10.12 -13.35 44.34
N ALA A 15 11.07 -12.69 44.99
CA ALA A 15 11.84 -11.60 44.38
C ALA A 15 12.83 -12.09 43.31
N LEU A 16 13.34 -13.32 43.41
CA LEU A 16 14.18 -13.95 42.40
C LEU A 16 13.38 -14.44 41.16
N LEU A 17 12.06 -14.68 41.28
CA LEU A 17 11.21 -15.06 40.12
C LEU A 17 10.73 -13.87 39.29
N VAL A 18 10.84 -12.64 39.80
CA VAL A 18 10.40 -11.43 39.09
C VAL A 18 11.52 -10.79 38.25
N CYS A 19 12.78 -11.23 38.40
CA CYS A 19 13.92 -10.75 37.62
C CYS A 19 14.47 -11.77 36.61
N ALA A 20 13.63 -12.65 36.06
CA ALA A 20 14.03 -13.34 34.85
C ALA A 20 14.16 -12.30 33.72
N PRO A 21 15.32 -12.13 33.09
CA PRO A 21 15.44 -11.21 31.95
C PRO A 21 14.42 -11.66 30.91
N VAL A 22 13.50 -10.75 30.56
CA VAL A 22 12.62 -10.93 29.40
C VAL A 22 13.55 -11.31 28.26
N PRO A 23 13.36 -12.48 27.59
CA PRO A 23 14.28 -12.88 26.53
C PRO A 23 14.30 -11.76 25.51
N SER A 24 15.44 -11.08 25.39
CA SER A 24 15.71 -10.10 24.36
C SER A 24 15.32 -10.77 23.05
N MET A 25 14.39 -10.16 22.29
CA MET A 25 14.09 -10.64 20.95
C MET A 25 15.41 -10.60 20.19
N ALA A 26 16.02 -11.78 19.98
CA ALA A 26 17.29 -11.87 19.29
C ALA A 26 17.18 -11.11 17.97
N ALA A 27 18.08 -10.17 17.74
CA ALA A 27 18.14 -9.39 16.52
C ALA A 27 18.21 -10.32 15.30
N ASN A 28 17.63 -9.88 14.19
CA ASN A 28 17.75 -10.64 12.95
C ASN A 28 19.22 -10.77 12.54
N PRO A 29 19.64 -11.90 11.96
CA PRO A 29 20.98 -12.03 11.43
C PRO A 29 21.32 -10.89 10.45
N PRO A 30 22.52 -10.29 10.48
CA PRO A 30 22.89 -9.19 9.59
C PRO A 30 22.80 -9.54 8.11
N ASP A 31 23.08 -10.80 7.75
CA ASP A 31 22.94 -11.31 6.38
C ASP A 31 21.47 -11.39 5.93
N TYR A 32 20.53 -11.63 6.85
CA TYR A 32 19.11 -11.55 6.56
C TYR A 32 18.65 -10.13 6.25
N GLU A 33 19.11 -9.14 7.01
CA GLU A 33 18.76 -7.74 6.75
C GLU A 33 19.36 -7.25 5.41
N ARG A 34 20.59 -7.69 5.07
CA ARG A 34 21.20 -7.43 3.75
C ARG A 34 20.38 -8.05 2.60
N ALA A 35 19.95 -9.30 2.76
CA ALA A 35 19.12 -9.99 1.75
C ALA A 35 17.74 -9.32 1.61
N LYS A 36 17.14 -8.81 2.70
CA LYS A 36 15.91 -8.01 2.65
C LYS A 36 16.09 -6.72 1.87
N ALA A 37 17.16 -5.99 2.12
CA ALA A 37 17.47 -4.76 1.39
C ALA A 37 17.66 -5.04 -0.11
N GLN A 38 18.36 -6.14 -0.46
CA GLN A 38 18.49 -6.58 -1.85
C GLN A 38 17.14 -6.88 -2.48
N LEU A 39 16.26 -7.63 -1.79
CA LEU A 39 14.91 -7.96 -2.28
C LEU A 39 14.06 -6.70 -2.49
N ALA A 40 14.10 -5.75 -1.57
CA ALA A 40 13.40 -4.48 -1.69
C ALA A 40 13.88 -3.69 -2.93
N ARG A 41 15.20 -3.64 -3.19
CA ARG A 41 15.77 -3.03 -4.38
C ARG A 41 15.24 -3.69 -5.67
N LEU A 42 15.16 -5.03 -5.69
CA LEU A 42 14.68 -5.77 -6.86
C LEU A 42 13.21 -5.51 -7.18
N HIS A 43 12.39 -5.14 -6.19
CA HIS A 43 11.00 -4.75 -6.42
C HIS A 43 10.83 -3.33 -6.94
N SER A 44 11.84 -2.47 -6.84
CA SER A 44 11.75 -1.04 -7.20
C SER A 44 12.23 -0.69 -8.60
N GLY A 45 12.63 -1.66 -9.45
CA GLY A 45 13.19 -1.38 -10.77
C GLY A 45 13.14 -2.57 -11.74
N ARG A 46 13.75 -2.37 -12.92
CA ARG A 46 13.98 -3.46 -13.88
C ARG A 46 15.29 -4.16 -13.51
N HIS A 47 15.22 -5.43 -13.22
CA HIS A 47 16.36 -6.25 -12.82
C HIS A 47 16.44 -7.52 -13.63
N SER A 48 17.64 -8.04 -13.81
CA SER A 48 17.90 -9.28 -14.53
C SER A 48 17.46 -10.52 -13.72
N ALA A 49 17.21 -11.61 -14.41
CA ALA A 49 16.94 -12.90 -13.75
C ALA A 49 18.10 -13.37 -12.87
N ALA A 50 19.35 -12.98 -13.17
CA ALA A 50 20.53 -13.30 -12.38
C ALA A 50 20.55 -12.54 -11.03
N GLU A 51 20.14 -11.27 -10.99
CA GLU A 51 20.04 -10.51 -9.74
C GLU A 51 18.96 -11.08 -8.82
N TRP A 52 17.82 -11.50 -9.36
CA TRP A 52 16.77 -12.21 -8.63
C TRP A 52 17.27 -13.55 -8.08
N GLN A 53 18.05 -14.31 -8.86
CA GLN A 53 18.66 -15.56 -8.40
C GLN A 53 19.64 -15.30 -7.24
N SER A 54 20.52 -14.30 -7.38
CA SER A 54 21.47 -13.92 -6.34
C SER A 54 20.76 -13.60 -5.00
N CYS A 55 19.63 -12.91 -5.08
CA CYS A 55 18.80 -12.63 -3.91
C CYS A 55 18.17 -13.89 -3.31
N ALA A 56 17.66 -14.78 -4.15
CA ALA A 56 17.11 -16.06 -3.70
C ALA A 56 18.17 -16.90 -2.96
N ASP A 57 19.39 -16.98 -3.51
CA ASP A 57 20.52 -17.71 -2.91
C ASP A 57 20.96 -17.06 -1.59
N ALA A 58 20.91 -15.73 -1.49
CA ALA A 58 21.21 -15.04 -0.24
C ALA A 58 20.26 -15.48 0.89
N PHE A 59 18.95 -15.53 0.64
CA PHE A 59 17.98 -16.00 1.64
C PHE A 59 18.14 -17.48 1.98
N LEU A 60 18.49 -18.33 1.01
CA LEU A 60 18.76 -19.74 1.26
C LEU A 60 19.97 -19.89 2.19
N ARG A 61 21.07 -19.18 1.92
CA ARG A 61 22.25 -19.16 2.81
C ARG A 61 21.91 -18.67 4.23
N VAL A 62 21.06 -17.65 4.37
CA VAL A 62 20.58 -17.19 5.68
C VAL A 62 19.88 -18.31 6.44
N HIS A 63 18.96 -18.98 5.77
CA HIS A 63 18.23 -20.11 6.35
C HIS A 63 19.15 -21.22 6.83
N ASP A 64 20.15 -21.60 6.04
CA ASP A 64 21.02 -22.75 6.30
C ASP A 64 22.06 -22.42 7.40
N ARG A 65 22.60 -21.20 7.42
CA ARG A 65 23.60 -20.76 8.41
C ARG A 65 23.02 -20.47 9.80
N ASN A 66 21.71 -20.26 9.91
CA ASN A 66 21.07 -19.88 11.16
C ASN A 66 20.06 -20.93 11.66
N PRO A 67 20.46 -22.17 11.97
CA PRO A 67 19.55 -23.28 12.29
C PRO A 67 18.72 -23.04 13.57
N LYS A 68 19.21 -22.26 14.51
CA LYS A 68 18.53 -21.91 15.76
C LYS A 68 17.72 -20.62 15.68
N TRP A 69 17.76 -19.90 14.57
CA TRP A 69 17.03 -18.64 14.44
C TRP A 69 15.51 -18.88 14.30
N ARG A 70 14.75 -18.27 15.20
CA ARG A 70 13.29 -18.47 15.32
C ARG A 70 12.51 -18.17 14.04
N LEU A 71 12.96 -17.18 13.23
CA LEU A 71 12.29 -16.76 12.02
C LEU A 71 12.89 -17.33 10.73
N ARG A 72 13.62 -18.45 10.81
CA ARG A 72 14.25 -19.06 9.62
C ARG A 72 13.26 -19.47 8.52
N SER A 73 11.99 -19.75 8.87
CA SER A 73 10.91 -19.94 7.90
C SER A 73 10.69 -18.73 7.00
N ALA A 74 10.89 -17.51 7.54
CA ALA A 74 10.80 -16.28 6.76
C ALA A 74 11.91 -16.16 5.70
N ALA A 75 13.09 -16.72 5.94
CA ALA A 75 14.14 -16.77 4.92
C ALA A 75 13.74 -17.68 3.76
N LEU A 76 13.19 -18.88 4.01
CA LEU A 76 12.71 -19.77 2.95
C LEU A 76 11.53 -19.16 2.17
N TYR A 77 10.62 -18.51 2.86
CA TYR A 77 9.52 -17.78 2.20
C TYR A 77 10.06 -16.72 1.24
N ARG A 78 11.02 -15.91 1.69
CA ARG A 78 11.63 -14.86 0.86
C ARG A 78 12.51 -15.41 -0.27
N ASN A 79 13.15 -16.56 -0.08
CA ASN A 79 13.80 -17.29 -1.16
C ASN A 79 12.77 -17.61 -2.27
N ALA A 80 11.60 -18.14 -1.92
CA ALA A 80 10.53 -18.45 -2.88
C ALA A 80 9.99 -17.19 -3.57
N VAL A 81 9.84 -16.07 -2.84
CA VAL A 81 9.45 -14.77 -3.42
C VAL A 81 10.47 -14.29 -4.45
N ALA A 82 11.76 -14.40 -4.16
CA ALA A 82 12.81 -14.01 -5.11
C ALA A 82 12.83 -14.91 -6.34
N LEU A 83 12.62 -16.21 -6.19
CA LEU A 83 12.48 -17.14 -7.31
C LEU A 83 11.25 -16.84 -8.18
N GLU A 84 10.13 -16.42 -7.57
CA GLU A 84 8.97 -15.94 -8.32
C GLU A 84 9.28 -14.67 -9.10
N GLY A 85 9.98 -13.71 -8.50
CA GLY A 85 10.46 -12.51 -9.19
C GLY A 85 11.32 -12.86 -10.41
N ARG A 86 12.24 -13.81 -10.26
CA ARG A 86 13.03 -14.36 -11.36
C ARG A 86 12.14 -14.94 -12.46
N ALA A 87 11.15 -15.76 -12.11
CA ALA A 87 10.25 -16.40 -13.06
C ALA A 87 9.42 -15.39 -13.86
N ARG A 88 8.98 -14.31 -13.22
CA ARG A 88 8.24 -13.22 -13.88
C ARG A 88 9.11 -12.46 -14.89
N VAL A 89 10.40 -12.26 -14.59
CA VAL A 89 11.34 -11.55 -15.48
C VAL A 89 11.79 -12.46 -16.62
N SER A 90 12.20 -13.70 -16.33
CA SER A 90 12.67 -14.66 -17.35
C SER A 90 11.55 -15.20 -18.25
N ARG A 91 10.29 -15.12 -17.77
CA ARG A 91 9.11 -15.75 -18.39
C ARG A 91 9.29 -17.27 -18.62
N SER A 92 10.20 -17.89 -17.87
CA SER A 92 10.54 -19.31 -17.96
C SER A 92 9.59 -20.16 -17.12
N THR A 93 8.99 -21.17 -17.73
CA THR A 93 8.18 -22.16 -17.02
C THR A 93 9.01 -22.99 -16.04
N THR A 94 10.30 -23.19 -16.32
CA THR A 94 11.24 -23.86 -15.41
C THR A 94 11.44 -23.01 -14.14
N ASP A 95 11.69 -21.72 -14.27
CA ASP A 95 11.82 -20.82 -13.13
C ASP A 95 10.51 -20.73 -12.33
N ALA A 96 9.36 -20.71 -13.01
CA ALA A 96 8.06 -20.73 -12.34
C ALA A 96 7.82 -22.03 -11.54
N ARG A 97 8.24 -23.19 -12.08
CA ARG A 97 8.19 -24.44 -11.30
C ARG A 97 9.10 -24.40 -10.08
N ARG A 98 10.31 -23.85 -10.21
CA ARG A 98 11.24 -23.67 -9.08
C ARG A 98 10.62 -22.80 -7.98
N ALA A 99 9.98 -21.70 -8.35
CA ALA A 99 9.29 -20.82 -7.40
C ALA A 99 8.13 -21.54 -6.69
N ALA A 100 7.26 -22.24 -7.43
CA ALA A 100 6.17 -23.02 -6.84
C ALA A 100 6.68 -24.07 -5.86
N THR A 101 7.69 -24.84 -6.27
CA THR A 101 8.34 -25.86 -5.42
C THR A 101 8.94 -25.25 -4.15
N ALA A 102 9.56 -24.07 -4.24
CA ALA A 102 10.14 -23.40 -3.08
C ALA A 102 9.07 -22.98 -2.04
N TYR A 103 7.92 -22.46 -2.48
CA TYR A 103 6.78 -22.20 -1.59
C TYR A 103 6.25 -23.48 -0.94
N GLU A 104 6.06 -24.54 -1.73
CA GLU A 104 5.61 -25.84 -1.22
C GLU A 104 6.58 -26.45 -0.21
N GLN A 105 7.89 -26.35 -0.46
CA GLN A 105 8.94 -26.80 0.46
C GLN A 105 8.90 -26.02 1.78
N MET A 106 8.71 -24.72 1.71
CA MET A 106 8.56 -23.88 2.90
C MET A 106 7.37 -24.35 3.76
N VAL A 107 6.22 -24.62 3.15
CA VAL A 107 5.02 -25.09 3.87
C VAL A 107 5.23 -26.50 4.44
N ARG A 108 5.91 -27.40 3.71
CA ARG A 108 6.22 -28.75 4.22
C ARG A 108 7.15 -28.71 5.43
N ARG A 109 8.17 -27.83 5.38
CA ARG A 109 9.19 -27.74 6.43
C ARG A 109 8.70 -26.98 7.67
N TYR A 110 7.80 -26.02 7.47
CA TYR A 110 7.30 -25.14 8.51
C TYR A 110 5.77 -24.97 8.45
N PRO A 111 4.98 -26.05 8.63
CA PRO A 111 3.53 -26.00 8.46
C PRO A 111 2.83 -25.12 9.52
N SER A 112 3.44 -24.93 10.68
CA SER A 112 2.95 -24.02 11.74
C SER A 112 3.48 -22.59 11.64
N SER A 113 4.26 -22.26 10.60
CA SER A 113 4.71 -20.90 10.38
C SER A 113 3.54 -19.98 10.08
N VAL A 114 3.60 -18.75 10.61
CA VAL A 114 2.63 -17.68 10.27
C VAL A 114 2.66 -17.26 8.80
N LEU A 115 3.59 -17.79 7.99
CA LEU A 115 3.73 -17.55 6.56
C LEU A 115 3.34 -18.76 5.71
N ALA A 116 2.82 -19.83 6.32
CA ALA A 116 2.52 -21.06 5.60
C ALA A 116 1.29 -20.93 4.69
N ASP A 117 0.28 -20.24 5.13
CA ASP A 117 -0.91 -19.86 4.37
C ASP A 117 -0.60 -18.87 3.24
N ASP A 118 0.26 -17.87 3.50
CA ASP A 118 0.81 -16.97 2.48
C ASP A 118 1.54 -17.76 1.37
N ALA A 119 2.39 -18.71 1.76
CA ALA A 119 3.15 -19.51 0.81
C ALA A 119 2.24 -20.41 -0.05
N LEU A 120 1.17 -20.99 0.52
CA LEU A 120 0.17 -21.75 -0.24
C LEU A 120 -0.57 -20.87 -1.24
N PHE A 121 -0.96 -19.66 -0.81
CA PHE A 121 -1.65 -18.73 -1.69
C PHE A 121 -0.78 -18.30 -2.87
N ARG A 122 0.50 -17.96 -2.61
CA ARG A 122 1.46 -17.63 -3.67
C ARG A 122 1.77 -18.82 -4.59
N ALA A 123 1.93 -20.01 -4.05
CA ALA A 123 2.08 -21.23 -4.87
C ALA A 123 0.88 -21.39 -5.82
N ALA A 124 -0.34 -21.14 -5.34
CA ALA A 124 -1.55 -21.19 -6.17
C ALA A 124 -1.52 -20.14 -7.29
N LEU A 125 -1.09 -18.91 -7.01
CA LEU A 125 -0.93 -17.88 -8.04
C LEU A 125 0.10 -18.28 -9.09
N VAL A 126 1.27 -18.76 -8.68
CA VAL A 126 2.31 -19.24 -9.60
C VAL A 126 1.79 -20.39 -10.48
N HIS A 127 1.11 -21.38 -9.88
CA HIS A 127 0.51 -22.49 -10.65
C HIS A 127 -0.54 -22.00 -11.65
N ASN A 128 -1.43 -21.08 -11.27
CA ASN A 128 -2.48 -20.62 -12.18
C ASN A 128 -1.96 -19.64 -13.23
N GLU A 129 -1.17 -18.63 -12.84
CA GLU A 129 -0.80 -17.50 -13.69
C GLU A 129 0.41 -17.81 -14.57
N LEU A 130 1.45 -18.42 -14.01
CA LEU A 130 2.71 -18.65 -14.71
C LEU A 130 2.79 -20.04 -15.33
N LEU A 131 2.23 -21.07 -14.67
CA LEU A 131 2.30 -22.45 -15.13
C LEU A 131 1.04 -22.93 -15.85
N ARG A 132 -0.05 -22.15 -15.83
CA ARG A 132 -1.35 -22.51 -16.43
C ARG A 132 -1.89 -23.85 -15.90
N GLN A 133 -1.69 -24.13 -14.62
CA GLN A 133 -2.10 -25.35 -13.91
C GLN A 133 -3.21 -25.05 -12.88
N PRO A 134 -4.44 -24.74 -13.30
CA PRO A 134 -5.53 -24.35 -12.39
C PRO A 134 -5.94 -25.46 -11.42
N ALA A 135 -5.73 -26.72 -11.76
CA ALA A 135 -6.01 -27.84 -10.85
C ALA A 135 -5.10 -27.82 -9.62
N LYS A 136 -3.78 -27.59 -9.80
CA LYS A 136 -2.84 -27.48 -8.69
C LYS A 136 -3.10 -26.20 -7.86
N ALA A 137 -3.40 -25.08 -8.52
CA ALA A 137 -3.79 -23.86 -7.84
C ALA A 137 -5.00 -24.10 -6.92
N ARG A 138 -6.02 -24.82 -7.41
CA ARG A 138 -7.21 -25.20 -6.62
C ARG A 138 -6.81 -25.98 -5.36
N THR A 139 -5.97 -27.00 -5.49
CA THR A 139 -5.51 -27.82 -4.35
C THR A 139 -4.88 -26.98 -3.24
N HIS A 140 -4.02 -26.03 -3.60
CA HIS A 140 -3.39 -25.14 -2.63
C HIS A 140 -4.40 -24.19 -1.96
N LEU A 141 -5.32 -23.61 -2.73
CA LEU A 141 -6.36 -22.70 -2.20
C LEU A 141 -7.31 -23.41 -1.23
N GLU A 142 -7.77 -24.64 -1.59
CA GLU A 142 -8.62 -25.45 -0.71
C GLU A 142 -7.88 -25.87 0.56
N ARG A 143 -6.57 -26.13 0.49
CA ARG A 143 -5.75 -26.44 1.66
C ARG A 143 -5.69 -25.29 2.64
N ILE A 144 -5.73 -24.01 2.19
CA ILE A 144 -5.77 -22.85 3.09
C ILE A 144 -7.00 -22.93 4.00
N GLY A 145 -8.20 -23.13 3.44
CA GLY A 145 -9.42 -23.24 4.22
C GLY A 145 -9.40 -24.41 5.21
N ARG A 146 -8.85 -25.57 4.81
CA ARG A 146 -8.78 -26.78 5.65
C ARG A 146 -7.72 -26.72 6.75
N SER A 147 -6.50 -26.28 6.39
CA SER A 147 -5.35 -26.35 7.31
C SER A 147 -5.11 -25.06 8.08
N TYR A 148 -5.63 -23.92 7.61
CA TYR A 148 -5.45 -22.60 8.20
C TYR A 148 -6.78 -21.83 8.28
N PRO A 149 -7.81 -22.34 8.98
CA PRO A 149 -9.17 -21.77 8.97
C PRO A 149 -9.24 -20.36 9.57
N LYS A 150 -8.27 -19.97 10.39
CA LYS A 150 -8.14 -18.61 10.95
C LYS A 150 -7.30 -17.65 10.09
N SER A 151 -6.81 -18.13 8.95
CA SER A 151 -6.03 -17.34 8.00
C SER A 151 -6.91 -16.27 7.36
N ASP A 152 -6.32 -15.10 7.16
CA ASP A 152 -6.94 -14.04 6.38
C ASP A 152 -6.93 -14.33 4.86
N HIS A 153 -6.20 -15.35 4.42
CA HIS A 153 -6.25 -15.89 3.05
C HIS A 153 -7.45 -16.79 2.77
N VAL A 154 -8.27 -17.18 3.74
CA VAL A 154 -9.46 -18.04 3.50
C VAL A 154 -10.41 -17.39 2.50
N ARG A 155 -10.87 -16.16 2.76
CA ARG A 155 -11.77 -15.44 1.85
C ARG A 155 -11.15 -15.11 0.48
N PRO A 156 -9.89 -14.64 0.38
CA PRO A 156 -9.19 -14.51 -0.89
C PRO A 156 -9.11 -15.82 -1.67
N ALA A 157 -8.80 -16.94 -1.01
CA ALA A 157 -8.74 -18.26 -1.64
C ALA A 157 -10.09 -18.69 -2.21
N GLU A 158 -11.18 -18.55 -1.47
CA GLU A 158 -12.54 -18.84 -1.93
C GLU A 158 -12.92 -17.99 -3.16
N THR A 159 -12.57 -16.69 -3.12
CA THR A 159 -12.83 -15.77 -4.24
C THR A 159 -12.05 -16.18 -5.49
N TYR A 160 -10.79 -16.58 -5.32
CA TYR A 160 -9.94 -16.99 -6.42
C TYR A 160 -10.38 -18.38 -6.98
N LEU A 161 -10.86 -19.29 -6.14
CA LEU A 161 -11.47 -20.56 -6.53
C LEU A 161 -12.69 -20.34 -7.42
N LYS A 162 -13.59 -19.42 -7.07
CA LYS A 162 -14.74 -19.04 -7.91
C LYS A 162 -14.29 -18.54 -9.28
N LYS A 163 -13.26 -17.66 -9.32
CA LYS A 163 -12.70 -17.14 -10.58
C LYS A 163 -12.14 -18.23 -11.47
N ILE A 164 -11.34 -19.17 -10.91
CA ILE A 164 -10.78 -20.30 -11.67
C ILE A 164 -11.90 -21.21 -12.22
N SER A 165 -12.98 -21.39 -11.47
CA SER A 165 -14.12 -22.23 -11.88
C SER A 165 -14.92 -21.61 -13.03
N GLN A 166 -15.13 -20.29 -13.02
CA GLN A 166 -15.86 -19.56 -14.06
C GLN A 166 -15.12 -19.57 -15.41
N VAL A 167 -13.78 -19.50 -15.39
CA VAL A 167 -12.96 -19.60 -16.63
C VAL A 167 -13.14 -20.95 -17.34
N LYS A 168 -13.43 -22.04 -16.61
CA LYS A 168 -13.75 -23.36 -17.21
C LYS A 168 -15.15 -23.42 -17.83
N ALA A 169 -16.13 -22.71 -17.27
CA ALA A 169 -17.51 -22.70 -17.75
C ALA A 169 -17.68 -21.93 -19.07
N GLY A 170 -16.84 -20.89 -19.29
CA GLY A 170 -16.89 -20.06 -20.52
C GLY A 170 -16.18 -20.64 -21.76
N LYS A 171 -15.50 -21.80 -21.66
CA LYS A 171 -14.80 -22.48 -22.77
C LYS A 171 -15.38 -23.85 -23.08
N LYS A 172 -16.68 -23.95 -23.35
CA LYS A 172 -17.22 -25.01 -24.20
C LYS A 172 -17.13 -24.50 -25.65
N ALA A 173 -16.04 -24.87 -26.33
CA ALA A 173 -15.94 -24.72 -27.76
C ALA A 173 -16.95 -25.65 -28.47
N PRO A 174 -17.56 -25.24 -29.62
CA PRO A 174 -18.44 -26.10 -30.38
C PRO A 174 -17.66 -27.29 -30.96
N ALA A 175 -18.29 -28.45 -30.93
CA ALA A 175 -17.77 -29.69 -31.49
C ALA A 175 -17.39 -29.53 -32.97
N SER A 176 -16.12 -29.67 -33.30
CA SER A 176 -15.66 -29.76 -34.67
C SER A 176 -15.85 -31.19 -35.17
N LYS A 177 -16.64 -31.31 -36.23
CA LYS A 177 -16.80 -32.50 -37.01
C LYS A 177 -15.49 -32.91 -37.68
N SER A 178 -15.24 -34.18 -37.68
CA SER A 178 -14.12 -34.85 -38.35
C SER A 178 -13.86 -34.41 -39.78
N ALA A 179 -12.60 -34.12 -40.11
CA ALA A 179 -12.12 -34.14 -41.49
C ALA A 179 -10.79 -34.89 -41.56
N LYS A 180 -10.77 -35.75 -42.55
CA LYS A 180 -9.80 -36.80 -42.91
C LYS A 180 -8.39 -36.28 -43.13
N ALA A 181 -7.45 -37.15 -42.81
CA ALA A 181 -6.03 -37.07 -43.11
C ALA A 181 -5.73 -37.06 -44.63
N VAL A 182 -4.76 -36.22 -45.05
CA VAL A 182 -4.04 -36.34 -46.30
C VAL A 182 -2.57 -36.00 -46.05
N PRO A 183 -1.57 -36.74 -46.59
CA PRO A 183 -0.16 -36.70 -46.22
C PRO A 183 0.66 -35.62 -46.95
N PRO A 184 1.94 -35.43 -46.60
CA PRO A 184 2.74 -34.26 -46.91
C PRO A 184 3.38 -34.31 -48.28
N LYS A 185 3.58 -33.12 -48.93
CA LYS A 185 4.44 -32.97 -50.10
C LYS A 185 5.49 -31.89 -49.84
N LYS A 186 6.70 -32.26 -50.24
CA LYS A 186 7.98 -31.59 -50.12
C LYS A 186 8.11 -30.33 -51.00
N GLU A 187 8.97 -29.41 -50.49
CA GLU A 187 9.96 -28.56 -51.12
C GLU A 187 9.63 -27.81 -52.42
N SER A 188 9.88 -26.47 -52.40
CA SER A 188 11.01 -25.89 -53.09
C SER A 188 11.20 -24.41 -52.79
N ARG A 189 12.47 -24.04 -52.57
CA ARG A 189 13.04 -22.71 -52.53
C ARG A 189 12.83 -21.96 -53.84
N LYS A 190 12.68 -20.63 -53.78
CA LYS A 190 13.47 -19.69 -54.62
C LYS A 190 13.37 -18.27 -54.09
N ASP A 191 14.56 -17.65 -54.11
CA ASP A 191 14.92 -16.27 -53.79
C ASP A 191 14.30 -15.26 -54.74
N ALA A 192 14.17 -14.01 -54.32
CA ALA A 192 14.81 -12.85 -54.90
C ALA A 192 14.07 -11.51 -54.62
N LYS A 193 14.76 -10.63 -53.92
CA LYS A 193 15.11 -9.24 -54.22
C LYS A 193 14.03 -8.21 -54.63
N SER A 194 13.93 -7.21 -53.77
CA SER A 194 14.41 -5.81 -53.98
C SER A 194 13.39 -4.76 -54.44
N LYS A 195 13.52 -3.64 -53.77
CA LYS A 195 13.39 -2.22 -54.16
C LYS A 195 12.14 -1.43 -53.75
N ALA A 196 12.36 -0.59 -52.78
CA ALA A 196 12.48 0.89 -52.85
C ALA A 196 11.20 1.70 -53.14
N LYS A 197 10.88 2.54 -52.16
CA LYS A 197 10.32 3.90 -52.07
C LYS A 197 10.12 4.68 -53.40
N PRO A 198 9.27 5.74 -53.52
CA PRO A 198 9.07 6.82 -52.57
C PRO A 198 7.62 7.43 -52.51
N GLU A 199 7.48 8.35 -51.54
CA GLU A 199 6.42 9.38 -51.45
C GLU A 199 6.38 10.33 -52.63
N PRO A 200 5.27 11.09 -52.86
CA PRO A 200 5.33 12.48 -52.45
C PRO A 200 4.02 13.17 -51.98
N LYS A 201 4.23 14.12 -51.05
CA LYS A 201 3.57 15.38 -50.71
C LYS A 201 2.53 16.00 -51.69
N LYS A 202 1.53 16.68 -51.06
CA LYS A 202 1.07 18.08 -51.20
C LYS A 202 -0.29 18.25 -50.55
N ALA A 203 -0.51 19.03 -49.53
CA ALA A 203 -0.62 20.49 -49.36
C ALA A 203 -1.72 21.15 -50.23
N VAL A 204 -2.58 21.91 -49.55
CA VAL A 204 -3.23 23.20 -49.86
C VAL A 204 -4.56 23.27 -49.07
N SER A 205 -4.66 24.11 -48.05
CA SER A 205 -4.92 25.54 -47.93
C SER A 205 -6.42 25.91 -47.93
N SER A 206 -6.80 26.50 -46.81
CA SER A 206 -7.45 27.80 -46.56
C SER A 206 -8.98 27.92 -46.71
N LYS A 207 -9.64 28.45 -45.71
CA LYS A 207 -10.15 29.79 -45.48
C LYS A 207 -11.28 29.81 -44.44
N GLN A 208 -11.02 30.58 -43.37
CA GLN A 208 -11.80 31.70 -42.85
C GLN A 208 -13.32 31.78 -43.08
N ALA A 209 -14.04 31.92 -41.99
CA ALA A 209 -14.94 33.05 -41.64
C ALA A 209 -15.71 32.65 -40.38
N ALA A 210 -15.75 33.41 -39.38
CA ALA A 210 -16.34 34.65 -38.97
C ALA A 210 -17.15 34.48 -37.68
N LYS A 211 -16.74 35.30 -36.74
CA LYS A 211 -17.43 35.85 -35.57
C LYS A 211 -18.94 35.68 -35.48
N ALA A 212 -19.41 35.22 -34.27
CA ALA A 212 -20.55 35.80 -33.59
C ALA A 212 -20.45 35.53 -32.09
N SER A 213 -20.33 36.60 -31.31
CA SER A 213 -20.51 36.62 -29.85
C SER A 213 -22.00 36.69 -29.53
N PRO A 214 -22.50 35.98 -28.51
CA PRO A 214 -23.76 36.33 -27.91
C PRO A 214 -23.55 37.02 -26.54
N LYS A 215 -24.38 38.02 -26.35
CA LYS A 215 -24.60 38.95 -25.27
C LYS A 215 -24.57 38.34 -23.89
N LYS A 216 -23.99 39.12 -22.96
CA LYS A 216 -24.16 39.01 -21.49
C LYS A 216 -25.65 39.04 -21.13
N GLU A 217 -26.11 37.99 -20.49
CA GLU A 217 -27.36 37.99 -19.75
C GLU A 217 -27.02 38.19 -18.26
N VAL A 218 -27.61 39.23 -17.69
CA VAL A 218 -27.43 39.65 -16.31
C VAL A 218 -28.33 38.75 -15.45
N ALA A 219 -27.73 37.93 -14.58
CA ALA A 219 -28.46 37.15 -13.61
C ALA A 219 -28.97 38.03 -12.45
N PRO A 220 -30.20 37.83 -11.95
CA PRO A 220 -30.77 38.64 -10.89
C PRO A 220 -30.13 38.34 -9.54
N ALA A 221 -30.02 39.40 -8.73
CA ALA A 221 -29.48 39.41 -7.38
C ALA A 221 -30.16 38.38 -6.47
N ARG A 222 -29.35 37.51 -5.87
CA ARG A 222 -29.76 36.50 -4.92
C ARG A 222 -30.05 37.12 -3.57
N ALA A 223 -31.28 36.96 -3.11
CA ALA A 223 -31.73 37.33 -1.78
C ALA A 223 -30.92 36.63 -0.66
N PRO A 224 -30.76 37.25 0.54
CA PRO A 224 -30.00 36.65 1.63
C PRO A 224 -30.68 35.38 2.15
N ALA A 225 -29.89 34.29 2.29
CA ALA A 225 -30.33 32.99 2.78
C ALA A 225 -30.76 33.06 4.26
N PRO A 226 -31.84 32.40 4.68
CA PRO A 226 -32.28 32.39 6.07
C PRO A 226 -31.29 31.62 6.95
N LYS A 227 -30.99 32.17 8.13
CA LYS A 227 -30.22 31.54 9.21
C LYS A 227 -31.06 30.44 9.86
N GLY A 228 -31.15 29.28 9.18
CA GLY A 228 -31.78 28.08 9.73
C GLY A 228 -30.71 27.00 9.98
N LYS A 229 -30.69 26.41 11.17
CA LYS A 229 -29.83 25.23 11.49
C LYS A 229 -30.15 24.11 10.49
N PRO A 230 -29.13 23.41 9.92
CA PRO A 230 -29.37 22.51 8.80
C PRO A 230 -30.03 21.20 9.26
N ILE A 231 -31.32 21.09 9.05
CA ILE A 231 -32.10 19.84 9.20
C ILE A 231 -31.51 18.70 8.37
N ALA A 232 -30.91 19.03 7.21
CA ALA A 232 -30.28 18.07 6.32
C ALA A 232 -29.05 17.34 6.94
N GLN A 233 -28.28 17.98 7.82
CA GLN A 233 -27.14 17.34 8.50
C GLN A 233 -27.58 16.27 9.49
N ASN A 234 -28.74 16.44 10.14
CA ASN A 234 -29.27 15.45 11.08
C ASN A 234 -29.83 14.20 10.38
N LEU A 235 -30.46 14.36 9.22
CA LEU A 235 -31.03 13.25 8.47
C LEU A 235 -29.94 12.37 7.83
N ALA A 236 -28.93 12.94 7.19
CA ALA A 236 -27.79 12.22 6.63
C ALA A 236 -27.00 11.49 7.74
N ALA A 237 -26.88 12.10 8.93
CA ALA A 237 -26.28 11.49 10.10
C ALA A 237 -27.11 10.31 10.63
N GLN A 238 -28.43 10.39 10.64
CA GLN A 238 -29.34 9.31 11.04
C GLN A 238 -29.34 8.14 10.05
N LEU A 239 -29.15 8.43 8.75
CA LEU A 239 -29.07 7.43 7.69
C LEU A 239 -27.67 6.80 7.53
N GLY A 240 -26.70 7.16 8.39
CA GLY A 240 -25.32 6.65 8.29
C GLY A 240 -24.51 7.20 7.10
N LEU A 241 -25.00 8.24 6.44
CA LEU A 241 -24.37 8.86 5.26
C LEU A 241 -23.40 9.99 5.61
N ALA A 242 -23.29 10.36 6.88
CA ALA A 242 -22.44 11.47 7.33
C ALA A 242 -21.13 10.96 7.93
N VAL A 243 -20.02 11.57 7.56
CA VAL A 243 -18.73 11.39 8.25
C VAL A 243 -18.84 11.96 9.66
N ARG A 244 -18.61 11.12 10.67
CA ARG A 244 -18.61 11.48 12.08
C ARG A 244 -17.26 11.26 12.75
N THR A 245 -16.59 10.17 12.41
CA THR A 245 -15.36 9.72 13.05
C THR A 245 -14.21 9.73 12.06
N VAL A 246 -13.16 10.49 12.36
CA VAL A 246 -11.92 10.52 11.59
C VAL A 246 -10.82 9.84 12.39
N VAL A 247 -10.18 8.83 11.81
CA VAL A 247 -8.98 8.19 12.34
C VAL A 247 -7.76 8.88 11.74
N ILE A 248 -6.92 9.45 12.59
CA ILE A 248 -5.67 10.09 12.20
C ILE A 248 -4.52 9.17 12.58
N ASP A 249 -3.69 8.82 11.61
CA ASP A 249 -2.46 8.07 11.80
C ASP A 249 -1.26 9.02 11.66
N ALA A 250 -0.49 9.19 12.72
CA ALA A 250 0.79 9.88 12.64
C ALA A 250 1.87 8.85 12.29
N GLY A 251 2.46 8.94 11.10
CA GLY A 251 3.50 8.02 10.64
C GLY A 251 4.67 7.91 11.60
N HIS A 252 5.38 6.76 11.59
CA HIS A 252 6.56 6.50 12.44
C HIS A 252 6.28 6.61 13.95
N GLY A 253 7.34 6.77 14.78
CA GLY A 253 7.22 6.95 16.23
C GLY A 253 8.11 6.03 17.06
N GLY A 254 8.42 6.41 18.29
CA GLY A 254 9.31 5.68 19.18
C GLY A 254 10.74 5.61 18.61
N HIS A 255 11.24 4.39 18.41
CA HIS A 255 12.57 4.12 17.84
C HIS A 255 12.63 4.26 16.30
N ASP A 256 11.48 4.40 15.64
CA ASP A 256 11.40 4.68 14.21
C ASP A 256 11.28 6.20 13.99
N PRO A 257 12.35 6.89 13.61
CA PRO A 257 12.32 8.34 13.42
C PRO A 257 11.66 8.75 12.11
N GLY A 258 11.48 7.84 11.15
CA GLY A 258 11.19 8.18 9.76
C GLY A 258 12.38 8.88 9.09
N ALA A 259 12.11 9.75 8.14
CA ALA A 259 13.12 10.54 7.46
C ALA A 259 13.71 11.62 8.40
N MET A 260 15.04 11.81 8.31
CA MET A 260 15.76 12.81 9.11
C MET A 260 16.68 13.65 8.20
N HIS A 261 16.30 14.89 7.92
CA HIS A 261 17.10 15.81 7.13
C HIS A 261 16.97 17.25 7.64
N HIS A 262 18.03 18.03 7.57
CA HIS A 262 18.07 19.46 7.90
C HIS A 262 17.46 19.81 9.29
N GLY A 263 17.61 18.92 10.27
CA GLY A 263 17.08 19.09 11.63
C GLY A 263 15.57 18.86 11.75
N VAL A 264 14.94 18.27 10.73
CA VAL A 264 13.58 17.73 10.77
C VAL A 264 13.66 16.25 11.13
N VAL A 265 12.84 15.80 12.07
CA VAL A 265 12.59 14.39 12.38
C VAL A 265 11.14 14.11 12.04
N GLU A 266 10.89 13.26 11.05
CA GLU A 266 9.59 13.04 10.47
C GLU A 266 8.53 12.64 11.51
N LYS A 267 8.83 11.67 12.40
CA LYS A 267 7.89 11.20 13.44
C LYS A 267 7.34 12.32 14.32
N ASP A 268 8.14 13.36 14.59
CA ASP A 268 7.77 14.45 15.49
C ASP A 268 6.87 15.46 14.76
N VAL A 269 7.19 15.77 13.50
CA VAL A 269 6.36 16.63 12.63
C VAL A 269 5.03 15.96 12.36
N ASN A 270 5.02 14.67 12.03
CA ASN A 270 3.80 13.90 11.81
C ASN A 270 2.86 13.94 13.02
N LEU A 271 3.42 13.77 14.23
CA LEU A 271 2.64 13.84 15.47
C LEU A 271 2.09 15.25 15.75
N ASP A 272 2.89 16.28 15.52
CA ASP A 272 2.46 17.66 15.72
C ASP A 272 1.30 18.02 14.76
N VAL A 273 1.45 17.75 13.48
CA VAL A 273 0.38 18.00 12.50
C VAL A 273 -0.87 17.16 12.78
N ALA A 274 -0.71 15.88 13.15
CA ALA A 274 -1.84 15.02 13.51
C ALA A 274 -2.63 15.57 14.71
N LYS A 275 -1.96 16.09 15.74
CA LYS A 275 -2.61 16.71 16.91
C LYS A 275 -3.34 17.98 16.52
N ARG A 276 -2.70 18.89 15.77
CA ARG A 276 -3.34 20.12 15.27
C ARG A 276 -4.56 19.83 14.42
N LEU A 277 -4.44 18.86 13.51
CA LEU A 277 -5.56 18.41 12.66
C LEU A 277 -6.72 17.92 13.52
N GLY A 278 -6.42 17.07 14.51
CA GLY A 278 -7.45 16.55 15.40
C GLY A 278 -8.16 17.61 16.22
N GLU A 279 -7.44 18.60 16.74
CA GLU A 279 -8.07 19.72 17.47
C GLU A 279 -8.98 20.55 16.57
N ILE A 280 -8.57 20.80 15.32
CA ILE A 280 -9.41 21.53 14.35
C ILE A 280 -10.67 20.74 14.03
N LEU A 281 -10.55 19.41 13.82
CA LEU A 281 -11.67 18.53 13.49
C LEU A 281 -12.64 18.41 14.68
N LYS A 282 -12.14 18.26 15.91
CA LYS A 282 -12.97 18.25 17.13
C LYS A 282 -13.79 19.52 17.27
N LYS A 283 -13.19 20.70 17.06
CA LYS A 283 -13.89 22.00 17.07
C LYS A 283 -14.97 22.10 15.98
N ARG A 284 -14.87 21.29 14.91
CA ARG A 284 -15.89 21.19 13.86
C ARG A 284 -16.95 20.11 14.11
N GLY A 285 -16.93 19.45 15.27
CA GLY A 285 -17.91 18.46 15.68
C GLY A 285 -17.59 17.02 15.25
N TYR A 286 -16.37 16.73 14.76
CA TYR A 286 -15.95 15.36 14.46
C TYR A 286 -15.43 14.63 15.70
N THR A 287 -15.73 13.35 15.79
CA THR A 287 -15.03 12.44 16.69
C THR A 287 -13.67 12.12 16.10
N VAL A 288 -12.59 12.35 16.84
CA VAL A 288 -11.23 12.08 16.39
C VAL A 288 -10.62 10.96 17.18
N LYS A 289 -10.07 9.97 16.48
CA LYS A 289 -9.31 8.85 17.05
C LYS A 289 -7.92 8.84 16.45
N TYR A 290 -6.92 8.49 17.26
CA TYR A 290 -5.52 8.46 16.82
C TYR A 290 -4.97 7.05 16.88
N THR A 291 -4.16 6.64 15.91
CA THR A 291 -3.36 5.41 16.04
C THR A 291 -2.30 5.58 17.13
N ARG A 292 -1.68 6.76 17.19
CA ARG A 292 -0.83 7.22 18.31
C ARG A 292 -1.05 8.71 18.59
N ASP A 293 -1.05 9.07 19.84
CA ASP A 293 -1.18 10.45 20.37
C ASP A 293 0.08 10.96 21.07
N ARG A 294 1.13 10.12 21.10
CA ARG A 294 2.44 10.40 21.72
C ARG A 294 3.56 9.73 20.92
N ASN A 295 4.79 10.01 21.31
CA ASN A 295 5.97 9.38 20.70
C ASN A 295 6.04 7.88 21.09
N LYS A 296 5.27 7.05 20.36
CA LYS A 296 5.18 5.60 20.52
C LYS A 296 5.38 4.93 19.16
N TRP A 297 6.19 3.88 19.12
CA TRP A 297 6.31 3.04 17.95
C TRP A 297 5.10 2.12 17.81
N LEU A 298 4.58 2.03 16.59
CA LEU A 298 3.52 1.10 16.20
C LEU A 298 3.92 0.42 14.90
N PRO A 299 3.94 -0.92 14.85
CA PRO A 299 4.09 -1.65 13.60
C PRO A 299 2.98 -1.29 12.61
N LEU A 300 3.26 -1.31 11.31
CA LEU A 300 2.26 -1.00 10.27
C LEU A 300 0.99 -1.85 10.41
N GLY A 301 1.12 -3.16 10.64
CA GLY A 301 -0.02 -4.06 10.87
C GLY A 301 -0.89 -3.67 12.06
N GLU A 302 -0.31 -3.08 13.10
CA GLU A 302 -1.06 -2.58 14.25
C GLU A 302 -1.82 -1.29 13.94
N ARG A 303 -1.25 -0.39 13.12
CA ARG A 303 -1.95 0.81 12.65
C ARG A 303 -3.20 0.45 11.84
N VAL A 304 -3.08 -0.52 10.93
CA VAL A 304 -4.20 -1.08 10.16
C VAL A 304 -5.26 -1.69 11.10
N ARG A 305 -4.82 -2.49 12.09
CA ARG A 305 -5.72 -3.13 13.06
C ARG A 305 -6.46 -2.09 13.92
N LEU A 306 -5.75 -1.07 14.38
CA LEU A 306 -6.34 0.04 15.14
C LEU A 306 -7.34 0.83 14.31
N GLY A 307 -7.00 1.16 13.05
CA GLY A 307 -7.91 1.83 12.14
C GLY A 307 -9.25 1.08 12.01
N LYS A 308 -9.20 -0.23 11.82
CA LYS A 308 -10.41 -1.09 11.79
C LYS A 308 -11.17 -1.11 13.12
N LYS A 309 -10.46 -1.32 14.24
CA LYS A 309 -11.06 -1.39 15.58
C LYS A 309 -11.77 -0.09 15.98
N MET A 310 -11.24 1.02 15.52
CA MET A 310 -11.78 2.35 15.82
C MET A 310 -13.07 2.67 15.07
N GLN A 311 -13.48 1.87 14.07
CA GLN A 311 -14.71 2.06 13.30
C GLN A 311 -14.84 3.52 12.81
N GLY A 312 -13.77 4.04 12.20
CA GLY A 312 -13.77 5.38 11.62
C GLY A 312 -14.54 5.43 10.30
N ASP A 313 -15.00 6.60 9.95
CA ASP A 313 -15.58 6.86 8.63
C ASP A 313 -14.50 7.27 7.61
N LEU A 314 -13.40 7.84 8.08
CA LEU A 314 -12.22 8.22 7.28
C LEU A 314 -10.94 7.83 8.00
N PHE A 315 -9.91 7.48 7.22
CA PHE A 315 -8.55 7.26 7.71
C PHE A 315 -7.56 8.18 6.97
N VAL A 316 -6.78 8.95 7.74
CA VAL A 316 -5.81 9.91 7.20
C VAL A 316 -4.47 9.69 7.87
N SER A 317 -3.48 9.18 7.12
CA SER A 317 -2.10 9.04 7.57
C SER A 317 -1.29 10.27 7.19
N ILE A 318 -0.46 10.77 8.11
CA ILE A 318 0.35 11.99 7.95
C ILE A 318 1.83 11.59 7.93
N HIS A 319 2.53 12.02 6.89
CA HIS A 319 3.94 11.74 6.62
C HIS A 319 4.70 12.97 6.13
N VAL A 320 6.03 12.89 6.16
CA VAL A 320 6.96 13.87 5.57
C VAL A 320 7.90 13.15 4.63
N ASN A 321 7.82 13.48 3.36
CA ASN A 321 8.59 12.85 2.30
C ASN A 321 10.10 13.15 2.38
N ALA A 322 10.89 12.25 1.83
CA ALA A 322 12.32 12.45 1.58
C ALA A 322 12.78 11.70 0.34
N CYS A 323 13.70 12.29 -0.41
CA CYS A 323 14.32 11.61 -1.54
C CYS A 323 15.73 12.14 -1.81
N GLU A 324 16.51 11.41 -2.65
CA GLU A 324 17.87 11.78 -3.03
C GLU A 324 17.92 13.10 -3.80
N ASN A 325 16.87 13.40 -4.58
CA ASN A 325 16.75 14.68 -5.25
C ASN A 325 16.36 15.76 -4.24
N THR A 326 17.33 16.48 -3.72
CA THR A 326 17.13 17.57 -2.74
C THR A 326 16.35 18.77 -3.30
N LYS A 327 16.11 18.83 -4.62
CA LYS A 327 15.23 19.83 -5.25
C LYS A 327 13.77 19.42 -5.29
N ALA A 328 13.46 18.14 -5.00
CA ALA A 328 12.07 17.69 -4.89
C ALA A 328 11.37 18.46 -3.77
N SER A 329 10.13 18.85 -4.02
CA SER A 329 9.34 19.68 -3.11
C SER A 329 7.86 19.46 -3.39
N GLY A 330 7.01 19.80 -2.44
CA GLY A 330 5.57 19.88 -2.64
C GLY A 330 4.74 19.06 -1.68
N PHE A 331 3.45 19.30 -1.77
CA PHE A 331 2.42 18.58 -1.03
C PHE A 331 1.83 17.49 -1.94
N GLU A 332 1.70 16.27 -1.44
CA GLU A 332 1.21 15.11 -2.20
C GLU A 332 0.19 14.33 -1.37
N THR A 333 -0.84 13.81 -2.03
CA THR A 333 -1.80 12.92 -1.38
C THR A 333 -1.85 11.59 -2.10
N TYR A 334 -1.75 10.50 -1.35
CA TYR A 334 -1.71 9.15 -1.88
C TYR A 334 -2.95 8.35 -1.52
N ILE A 335 -3.39 7.52 -2.45
CA ILE A 335 -4.41 6.49 -2.26
C ILE A 335 -3.80 5.11 -2.47
N LEU A 336 -4.44 4.09 -1.95
CA LEU A 336 -4.09 2.71 -2.24
C LEU A 336 -4.39 2.38 -3.70
N ASP A 337 -3.35 2.27 -4.51
CA ASP A 337 -3.41 1.94 -5.95
C ASP A 337 -2.04 1.45 -6.42
N PHE A 338 -1.94 1.01 -7.68
CA PHE A 338 -0.65 0.73 -8.30
C PHE A 338 0.15 2.02 -8.50
N ALA A 339 1.44 1.97 -8.16
CA ALA A 339 2.33 3.08 -8.41
C ALA A 339 2.53 3.27 -9.93
N ARG A 340 2.21 4.47 -10.43
CA ARG A 340 2.39 4.84 -11.84
C ARG A 340 3.72 5.53 -12.12
N THR A 341 4.45 5.92 -11.08
CA THR A 341 5.75 6.58 -11.16
C THR A 341 6.79 5.86 -10.30
N SER A 342 8.05 5.94 -10.70
CA SER A 342 9.16 5.37 -9.92
C SER A 342 9.30 6.01 -8.53
N SER A 343 9.01 7.30 -8.40
CA SER A 343 9.00 8.01 -7.13
C SER A 343 7.94 7.47 -6.16
N ALA A 344 6.69 7.28 -6.63
CA ALA A 344 5.62 6.70 -5.83
C ALA A 344 5.92 5.24 -5.40
N SER A 345 6.50 4.45 -6.31
CA SER A 345 6.93 3.08 -6.00
C SER A 345 8.03 3.05 -4.94
N ARG A 346 9.03 3.94 -5.08
CA ARG A 346 10.14 4.05 -4.11
C ARG A 346 9.65 4.48 -2.74
N LEU A 347 8.81 5.51 -2.67
CA LEU A 347 8.23 5.98 -1.42
C LEU A 347 7.46 4.86 -0.72
N ALA A 348 6.56 4.16 -1.42
CA ALA A 348 5.85 3.03 -0.84
C ALA A 348 6.78 1.92 -0.35
N THR A 349 7.92 1.70 -1.00
CA THR A 349 8.94 0.73 -0.55
C THR A 349 9.57 1.16 0.78
N ILE A 350 9.88 2.45 0.93
CA ILE A 350 10.45 3.01 2.16
C ILE A 350 9.44 2.91 3.30
N GLU A 351 8.23 3.39 3.09
CA GLU A 351 7.17 3.40 4.10
C GLU A 351 6.73 1.99 4.53
N ASN A 352 6.77 1.04 3.60
CA ASN A 352 6.46 -0.36 3.89
C ASN A 352 7.64 -1.15 4.50
N ALA A 353 8.84 -0.58 4.61
CA ALA A 353 10.05 -1.29 5.05
C ALA A 353 9.92 -1.90 6.46
N ASN A 354 9.14 -1.27 7.33
CA ASN A 354 8.83 -1.74 8.67
C ASN A 354 7.63 -2.71 8.74
N SER A 355 7.03 -3.09 7.59
CA SER A 355 6.05 -4.16 7.58
C SER A 355 6.74 -5.49 7.83
N SER A 356 6.32 -6.21 8.87
CA SER A 356 6.90 -7.50 9.25
C SER A 356 6.55 -8.64 8.29
N ARG A 357 5.74 -8.39 7.26
CA ARG A 357 5.18 -9.40 6.37
C ARG A 357 5.28 -8.97 4.90
N LEU A 358 6.08 -9.68 4.12
CA LEU A 358 6.10 -9.56 2.64
C LEU A 358 4.82 -10.09 1.98
N GLY A 359 4.05 -10.97 2.65
CA GLY A 359 2.71 -11.40 2.23
C GLY A 359 1.67 -10.27 2.19
N ASP A 360 1.95 -9.17 2.83
CA ASP A 360 1.08 -8.02 2.88
C ASP A 360 0.96 -7.27 1.53
N MET A 361 1.96 -7.39 0.65
CA MET A 361 1.90 -6.79 -0.70
C MET A 361 0.85 -7.43 -1.61
N ASP A 362 0.58 -8.74 -1.46
CA ASP A 362 -0.49 -9.39 -2.24
C ASP A 362 -1.88 -9.00 -1.72
N LYS A 363 -2.01 -8.70 -0.43
CA LYS A 363 -3.22 -8.06 0.11
C LYS A 363 -3.40 -6.67 -0.47
N VAL A 364 -2.34 -5.89 -0.56
CA VAL A 364 -2.32 -4.58 -1.22
C VAL A 364 -2.86 -4.72 -2.64
N VAL A 365 -2.28 -5.62 -3.42
CA VAL A 365 -2.68 -5.87 -4.81
C VAL A 365 -4.14 -6.36 -4.89
N SER A 366 -4.54 -7.29 -4.03
CA SER A 366 -5.92 -7.81 -4.00
C SER A 366 -6.94 -6.72 -3.64
N GLU A 367 -6.62 -5.81 -2.74
CA GLU A 367 -7.51 -4.71 -2.37
C GLU A 367 -7.56 -3.61 -3.43
N ILE A 368 -6.45 -3.30 -4.08
CA ILE A 368 -6.41 -2.40 -5.24
C ILE A 368 -7.35 -2.93 -6.34
N LEU A 369 -7.31 -4.23 -6.61
CA LEU A 369 -8.15 -4.86 -7.63
C LEU A 369 -9.65 -4.90 -7.27
N ARG A 370 -10.02 -4.78 -6.00
CA ARG A 370 -11.43 -4.73 -5.56
C ARG A 370 -12.13 -3.39 -5.81
N GLY A 371 -11.41 -2.33 -6.11
CA GLY A 371 -11.87 -1.08 -6.73
C GLY A 371 -12.92 -0.21 -6.02
N ALA A 372 -13.82 -0.77 -5.23
CA ALA A 372 -15.01 -0.06 -4.73
C ALA A 372 -14.71 1.12 -3.77
N ARG A 373 -13.59 1.08 -3.06
CA ARG A 373 -13.19 2.14 -2.11
C ARG A 373 -12.18 3.12 -2.68
N THR A 374 -11.52 2.73 -3.77
CA THR A 374 -10.52 3.57 -4.44
C THR A 374 -11.16 4.87 -4.94
N ALA A 375 -12.41 4.84 -5.42
CA ALA A 375 -13.12 6.03 -5.89
C ALA A 375 -13.39 7.03 -4.75
N GLU A 376 -13.85 6.55 -3.57
CA GLU A 376 -14.09 7.44 -2.42
C GLU A 376 -12.79 7.95 -1.80
N SER A 377 -11.76 7.10 -1.71
CA SER A 377 -10.41 7.54 -1.31
C SER A 377 -9.85 8.58 -2.27
N ARG A 378 -10.09 8.43 -3.58
CA ARG A 378 -9.68 9.42 -4.59
C ARG A 378 -10.38 10.76 -4.37
N ARG A 379 -11.69 10.77 -4.15
CA ARG A 379 -12.44 12.00 -3.88
C ARG A 379 -11.96 12.70 -2.61
N LEU A 380 -11.71 11.93 -1.53
CA LEU A 380 -11.14 12.45 -0.29
C LEU A 380 -9.75 13.05 -0.55
N ALA A 381 -8.90 12.34 -1.28
CA ALA A 381 -7.56 12.81 -1.63
C ALA A 381 -7.59 14.10 -2.46
N ASP A 382 -8.45 14.16 -3.49
CA ASP A 382 -8.60 15.35 -4.34
C ASP A 382 -9.07 16.55 -3.52
N GLN A 383 -10.00 16.36 -2.58
CA GLN A 383 -10.46 17.42 -1.68
C GLN A 383 -9.37 17.89 -0.71
N ILE A 384 -8.61 16.98 -0.13
CA ILE A 384 -7.49 17.32 0.76
C ILE A 384 -6.41 18.06 -0.02
N GLN A 385 -6.00 17.55 -1.18
CA GLN A 385 -4.97 18.16 -2.03
C GLN A 385 -5.36 19.60 -2.39
N ALA A 386 -6.51 19.76 -3.04
CA ALA A 386 -6.96 21.07 -3.52
C ALA A 386 -7.20 22.08 -2.38
N SER A 387 -7.86 21.64 -1.29
CA SER A 387 -8.16 22.52 -0.17
C SER A 387 -6.91 22.97 0.58
N THR A 388 -5.93 22.05 0.75
CA THR A 388 -4.68 22.38 1.45
C THR A 388 -3.85 23.38 0.65
N LEU A 389 -3.66 23.14 -0.64
CA LEU A 389 -2.90 24.06 -1.50
C LEU A 389 -3.58 25.43 -1.63
N SER A 390 -4.91 25.47 -1.80
CA SER A 390 -5.67 26.71 -1.82
C SER A 390 -5.53 27.49 -0.52
N HIS A 391 -5.62 26.78 0.63
CA HIS A 391 -5.47 27.41 1.93
C HIS A 391 -4.05 27.96 2.13
N LEU A 392 -3.01 27.16 1.85
CA LEU A 392 -1.61 27.57 1.98
C LEU A 392 -1.29 28.77 1.08
N LYS A 393 -1.79 28.78 -0.16
CA LYS A 393 -1.65 29.91 -1.07
C LYS A 393 -2.27 31.19 -0.51
N LYS A 394 -3.48 31.12 0.08
CA LYS A 394 -4.13 32.27 0.73
C LYS A 394 -3.36 32.78 1.95
N GLN A 395 -2.58 31.93 2.61
CA GLN A 395 -1.70 32.27 3.73
C GLN A 395 -0.30 32.74 3.27
N GLY A 396 -0.09 32.98 1.96
CA GLY A 396 1.16 33.46 1.40
C GLY A 396 2.24 32.40 1.17
N TYR A 397 1.92 31.11 1.37
CA TYR A 397 2.87 30.03 1.14
C TYR A 397 2.83 29.55 -0.32
N LYS A 398 3.97 29.59 -1.00
CA LYS A 398 4.14 28.97 -2.32
C LYS A 398 4.53 27.50 -2.10
N VAL A 399 3.61 26.57 -2.32
CA VAL A 399 3.81 25.12 -2.19
C VAL A 399 3.58 24.48 -3.55
N GLN A 400 4.52 23.62 -3.97
CA GLN A 400 4.42 22.85 -5.21
C GLN A 400 3.25 21.85 -5.09
N ASP A 401 2.42 21.79 -6.12
CA ASP A 401 1.39 20.74 -6.23
C ASP A 401 2.02 19.45 -6.74
N GLY A 402 2.19 18.48 -5.86
CA GLY A 402 2.65 17.15 -6.20
C GLY A 402 1.54 16.23 -6.71
N GLY A 403 0.28 16.64 -6.54
CA GLY A 403 -0.92 15.96 -7.02
C GLY A 403 -1.35 14.76 -6.19
N VAL A 404 -2.47 14.17 -6.63
CA VAL A 404 -2.99 12.92 -6.06
C VAL A 404 -2.42 11.73 -6.83
N LYS A 405 -1.78 10.81 -6.12
CA LYS A 405 -1.05 9.67 -6.68
C LYS A 405 -1.59 8.34 -6.13
N GLY A 406 -1.35 7.26 -6.87
CA GLY A 406 -1.52 5.90 -6.38
C GLY A 406 -0.19 5.32 -5.94
N ALA A 407 -0.18 4.60 -4.81
CA ALA A 407 0.94 3.77 -4.41
C ALA A 407 0.48 2.65 -3.46
N PRO A 408 1.19 1.51 -3.42
CA PRO A 408 0.81 0.35 -2.64
C PRO A 408 1.23 0.49 -1.16
N PHE A 409 0.73 1.51 -0.47
CA PHE A 409 1.01 1.71 0.95
C PHE A 409 0.29 0.70 1.82
N PHE A 410 1.05 -0.04 2.62
CA PHE A 410 0.50 -1.08 3.50
C PHE A 410 -0.45 -0.50 4.56
N VAL A 411 -0.18 0.68 5.08
CA VAL A 411 -1.02 1.34 6.09
C VAL A 411 -2.45 1.62 5.61
N LEU A 412 -2.66 1.71 4.28
CA LEU A 412 -3.98 1.91 3.67
C LEU A 412 -4.70 0.59 3.34
N VAL A 413 -4.01 -0.56 3.49
CA VAL A 413 -4.55 -1.88 3.17
C VAL A 413 -5.59 -2.32 4.18
N GLY A 414 -6.66 -2.92 3.71
CA GLY A 414 -7.70 -3.47 4.57
C GLY A 414 -8.50 -2.42 5.32
N SER A 415 -8.36 -1.15 4.98
CA SER A 415 -9.25 -0.11 5.52
C SER A 415 -10.69 -0.38 5.08
N THR A 416 -11.61 -0.32 6.03
CA THR A 416 -13.06 -0.43 5.75
C THR A 416 -13.68 0.92 5.36
N MET A 417 -12.89 1.98 5.33
CA MET A 417 -13.28 3.36 5.09
C MET A 417 -12.40 4.00 4.00
N PRO A 418 -12.80 5.12 3.39
CA PRO A 418 -11.93 5.93 2.53
C PRO A 418 -10.66 6.32 3.25
N SER A 419 -9.51 6.08 2.62
CA SER A 419 -8.20 6.15 3.27
C SER A 419 -7.18 6.83 2.39
N VAL A 420 -6.40 7.73 2.98
CA VAL A 420 -5.34 8.47 2.29
C VAL A 420 -4.08 8.56 3.15
N LEU A 421 -2.94 8.71 2.48
CA LEU A 421 -1.67 9.11 3.08
C LEU A 421 -1.27 10.46 2.51
N VAL A 422 -0.93 11.40 3.38
CA VAL A 422 -0.62 12.78 3.02
C VAL A 422 0.85 13.05 3.33
N GLU A 423 1.61 13.38 2.29
CA GLU A 423 2.98 13.87 2.36
C GLU A 423 2.96 15.39 2.41
N ILE A 424 3.26 15.95 3.57
CA ILE A 424 3.08 17.40 3.83
C ILE A 424 4.22 18.29 3.35
N GLY A 425 5.26 17.69 2.77
CA GLY A 425 6.46 18.34 2.23
C GLY A 425 7.65 17.40 2.27
N TYR A 426 8.81 17.86 1.77
CA TYR A 426 10.06 17.10 1.67
C TYR A 426 11.10 17.60 2.68
N CYS A 427 11.42 16.82 3.72
CA CYS A 427 12.48 17.21 4.65
C CYS A 427 13.88 17.19 4.03
N SER A 428 14.11 16.44 2.93
CA SER A 428 15.33 16.46 2.15
C SER A 428 15.57 17.77 1.40
N ASN A 429 14.53 18.60 1.20
CA ASN A 429 14.62 19.93 0.63
C ASN A 429 14.84 20.97 1.73
N LYS A 430 15.98 21.68 1.69
CA LYS A 430 16.38 22.64 2.73
C LYS A 430 15.31 23.73 2.98
N PHE A 431 14.68 24.23 1.92
CA PHE A 431 13.65 25.25 2.01
C PHE A 431 12.37 24.72 2.67
N GLU A 432 11.88 23.53 2.26
CA GLU A 432 10.72 22.91 2.89
C GLU A 432 11.02 22.45 4.33
N ALA A 433 12.22 21.93 4.60
CA ALA A 433 12.63 21.59 5.95
C ALA A 433 12.57 22.80 6.91
N SER A 434 12.90 24.01 6.44
CA SER A 434 12.75 25.24 7.26
C SER A 434 11.29 25.52 7.60
N ARG A 435 10.36 25.28 6.66
CA ARG A 435 8.91 25.41 6.89
C ARG A 435 8.38 24.34 7.83
N LEU A 436 8.82 23.08 7.64
CA LEU A 436 8.41 21.94 8.48
C LEU A 436 8.84 22.09 9.94
N LYS A 437 9.80 22.98 10.25
CA LYS A 437 10.17 23.35 11.62
C LYS A 437 9.36 24.54 12.16
N ASN A 438 8.54 25.18 11.34
CA ASN A 438 7.78 26.37 11.73
C ASN A 438 6.36 25.98 12.23
N PRO A 439 6.04 26.15 13.53
CA PRO A 439 4.73 25.80 14.07
C PRO A 439 3.56 26.52 13.39
N LYS A 440 3.76 27.75 12.92
CA LYS A 440 2.72 28.51 12.19
C LYS A 440 2.41 27.82 10.84
N TYR A 441 3.44 27.36 10.11
CA TYR A 441 3.26 26.62 8.87
C TYR A 441 2.52 25.29 9.10
N LEU A 442 2.93 24.52 10.11
CA LEU A 442 2.28 23.24 10.45
C LEU A 442 0.80 23.44 10.82
N GLN A 443 0.48 24.54 11.50
CA GLN A 443 -0.92 24.89 11.79
C GLN A 443 -1.71 25.15 10.50
N GLN A 444 -1.13 25.83 9.51
CA GLN A 444 -1.81 26.09 8.23
C GLN A 444 -1.96 24.80 7.40
N VAL A 445 -0.97 23.90 7.42
CA VAL A 445 -1.08 22.59 6.80
C VAL A 445 -2.25 21.80 7.41
N ALA A 446 -2.31 21.70 8.73
CA ALA A 446 -3.38 21.01 9.44
C ALA A 446 -4.76 21.62 9.12
N GLN A 447 -4.84 22.98 9.06
CA GLN A 447 -6.06 23.67 8.69
C GLN A 447 -6.52 23.37 7.26
N GLY A 448 -5.58 23.31 6.31
CA GLY A 448 -5.84 22.94 4.91
C GLY A 448 -6.39 21.53 4.78
N ILE A 449 -5.75 20.56 5.45
CA ILE A 449 -6.20 19.16 5.48
C ILE A 449 -7.62 19.07 6.09
N ALA A 450 -7.86 19.76 7.21
CA ALA A 450 -9.17 19.79 7.85
C ALA A 450 -10.25 20.41 6.95
N ASN A 451 -9.91 21.41 6.14
CA ASN A 451 -10.81 21.99 5.16
C ASN A 451 -11.19 20.96 4.08
N GLY A 452 -10.22 20.20 3.59
CA GLY A 452 -10.44 19.14 2.62
C GLY A 452 -11.33 18.01 3.15
N ILE A 453 -11.06 17.54 4.37
CA ILE A 453 -11.91 16.53 5.05
C ILE A 453 -13.34 17.04 5.20
N HIS A 454 -13.51 18.29 5.64
CA HIS A 454 -14.83 18.90 5.81
C HIS A 454 -15.56 19.09 4.46
N GLY A 455 -14.84 19.49 3.42
CA GLY A 455 -15.37 19.61 2.06
C GLY A 455 -15.86 18.27 1.51
N TYR A 456 -15.08 17.21 1.68
CA TYR A 456 -15.48 15.86 1.32
C TYR A 456 -16.74 15.41 2.08
N ALA A 457 -16.75 15.57 3.40
CA ALA A 457 -17.87 15.17 4.25
C ALA A 457 -19.18 15.89 3.87
N ARG A 458 -19.11 17.19 3.56
CA ARG A 458 -20.27 17.95 3.08
C ARG A 458 -20.75 17.51 1.70
N GLY A 459 -19.82 17.15 0.81
CA GLY A 459 -20.15 16.65 -0.52
C GLY A 459 -20.91 15.32 -0.51
N LEU A 460 -20.79 14.52 0.55
CA LEU A 460 -21.61 13.30 0.73
C LEU A 460 -23.04 13.59 1.16
N VAL A 461 -23.28 14.68 1.87
CA VAL A 461 -24.62 15.06 2.37
C VAL A 461 -25.48 15.73 1.29
N LEU A 462 -24.84 16.26 0.25
CA LEU A 462 -25.51 17.00 -0.84
C LEU A 462 -25.80 16.13 -2.07
N ARG A 463 -25.54 14.83 -2.01
CA ARG A 463 -25.89 13.83 -3.02
C ARG A 463 -27.07 12.98 -2.58
#